data_61e6d592f0cecb061fa54053a6ace0cb
#
_entry.id   61e6d592f0cecb061fa54053a6ace0cb
#
_cell.length_a   1.000
_cell.length_b   1.000
_cell.length_c   1.000
_cell.angle_alpha   90.00
_cell.angle_beta   90.00
_cell.angle_gamma   90.00
#
_symmetry.space_group_name_H-M   'P 1'
#
loop_
_entity.id
_entity.type
_entity.pdbx_description
1 polymer ?
#
loop_
_entity_poly.entity_id
_entity_poly.type
_entity_poly.pdbx_seq_one_letter_code
_entity_poly.pdbx_strand_id
1 'polypeptide(L)'
;GLIAGMDIGFEDGGETTRAALVLLEWPSLTLIEQVVHREPTRMPYVPGLLSFREIPAALGAFEPLSQRPDLIMVDGQGIAHPRRLGIASHLGLWLDLPTIGVGKSRLCGQFGDVPLEKGAWTPLTDRRREEDPNDVALDERGRVTIGAVLRSREGVKPLFVSPGHRMSLDGAVDWVVRCLGKTKLPEPTRLADRLASRRGSVATTGQLPL
;
A
#
# COMPACT_ATOMS: atom_id res chain seq x y z
N GLY A 1 12.21 7.87 13.02
CA GLY A 1 11.45 6.72 12.58
C GLY A 1 11.74 6.34 11.14
N LEU A 2 11.31 5.17 10.73
CA LEU A 2 11.55 4.62 9.41
C LEU A 2 10.22 4.24 8.73
N ILE A 3 10.03 4.71 7.49
CA ILE A 3 8.85 4.38 6.68
C ILE A 3 9.30 3.63 5.44
N ALA A 4 8.71 2.46 5.20
CA ALA A 4 8.92 1.72 3.97
C ALA A 4 7.81 2.02 2.95
N GLY A 5 8.18 2.03 1.69
CA GLY A 5 7.27 1.99 0.55
C GLY A 5 7.47 0.71 -0.25
N MET A 6 6.39 0.13 -0.74
CA MET A 6 6.45 -1.13 -1.50
C MET A 6 5.54 -1.09 -2.71
N ASP A 7 6.06 -1.56 -3.82
CA ASP A 7 5.32 -1.80 -5.06
C ASP A 7 5.62 -3.21 -5.57
N ILE A 8 4.57 -4.01 -5.74
CA ILE A 8 4.67 -5.40 -6.17
C ILE A 8 4.00 -5.53 -7.53
N GLY A 9 4.67 -6.20 -8.45
CA GLY A 9 4.17 -6.42 -9.79
C GLY A 9 4.63 -7.76 -10.36
N PHE A 10 4.15 -8.05 -11.57
CA PHE A 10 4.48 -9.27 -12.28
C PHE A 10 5.21 -8.93 -13.58
N GLU A 11 6.20 -9.75 -13.91
CA GLU A 11 6.99 -9.66 -15.13
C GLU A 11 6.89 -10.99 -15.90
N ASP A 12 7.40 -11.02 -17.12
CA ASP A 12 7.45 -12.23 -17.95
C ASP A 12 6.10 -12.94 -18.10
N GLY A 13 5.04 -12.16 -18.40
CA GLY A 13 3.70 -12.72 -18.56
C GLY A 13 3.08 -13.27 -17.28
N GLY A 14 3.59 -12.87 -16.11
CA GLY A 14 3.14 -13.33 -14.80
C GLY A 14 3.98 -14.46 -14.19
N GLU A 15 5.04 -14.90 -14.88
CA GLU A 15 5.93 -15.97 -14.39
C GLU A 15 6.87 -15.51 -13.29
N THR A 16 7.18 -14.22 -13.25
CA THR A 16 8.05 -13.60 -12.23
C THR A 16 7.27 -12.59 -11.40
N THR A 17 7.40 -12.68 -10.08
CA THR A 17 6.91 -11.67 -9.15
C THR A 17 8.06 -10.79 -8.70
N ARG A 18 7.88 -9.47 -8.83
CA ARG A 18 8.85 -8.45 -8.43
C ARG A 18 8.29 -7.64 -7.27
N ALA A 19 9.10 -7.45 -6.22
CA ALA A 19 8.84 -6.53 -5.13
C ALA A 19 9.92 -5.45 -5.09
N ALA A 20 9.52 -4.19 -5.22
CA ALA A 20 10.37 -3.03 -5.04
C ALA A 20 10.08 -2.41 -3.67
N LEU A 21 11.12 -2.26 -2.86
CA LEU A 21 11.04 -1.77 -1.49
C LEU A 21 12.00 -0.60 -1.32
N VAL A 22 11.51 0.49 -0.74
CA VAL A 22 12.32 1.63 -0.31
C VAL A 22 12.16 1.84 1.18
N LEU A 23 13.23 2.26 1.84
CA LEU A 23 13.22 2.63 3.26
C LEU A 23 13.61 4.09 3.38
N LEU A 24 12.75 4.89 4.02
CA LEU A 24 12.90 6.33 4.17
C LEU A 24 13.03 6.70 5.64
N GLU A 25 13.87 7.67 5.92
CA GLU A 25 13.96 8.29 7.24
C GLU A 25 12.81 9.28 7.43
N TRP A 26 12.11 9.21 8.55
CA TRP A 26 11.10 10.18 8.94
C TRP A 26 11.67 11.17 9.96
N PRO A 27 11.39 12.49 9.86
CA PRO A 27 10.41 13.14 8.96
C PRO A 27 11.00 13.64 7.63
N SER A 28 12.30 13.51 7.39
CA SER A 28 12.95 14.05 6.19
C SER A 28 12.50 13.40 4.89
N LEU A 29 11.97 12.17 4.95
CA LEU A 29 11.65 11.30 3.80
C LEU A 29 12.86 11.05 2.90
N THR A 30 14.06 11.08 3.49
CA THR A 30 15.31 10.75 2.81
C THR A 30 15.40 9.25 2.58
N LEU A 31 15.67 8.84 1.34
CA LEU A 31 15.90 7.45 0.99
C LEU A 31 17.22 6.97 1.60
N ILE A 32 17.16 5.91 2.41
CA ILE A 32 18.33 5.31 3.07
C ILE A 32 18.67 3.92 2.58
N GLU A 33 17.69 3.17 2.07
CA GLU A 33 17.90 1.82 1.56
C GLU A 33 16.85 1.48 0.51
N GLN A 34 17.20 0.66 -0.48
CA GLN A 34 16.26 0.17 -1.48
C GLN A 34 16.60 -1.26 -1.88
N VAL A 35 15.57 -2.05 -2.19
CA VAL A 35 15.69 -3.45 -2.60
C VAL A 35 14.73 -3.72 -3.75
N VAL A 36 15.21 -4.43 -4.77
CA VAL A 36 14.34 -5.08 -5.77
C VAL A 36 14.57 -6.58 -5.65
N HIS A 37 13.51 -7.29 -5.30
CA HIS A 37 13.52 -8.74 -5.21
C HIS A 37 12.63 -9.33 -6.29
N ARG A 38 13.16 -10.31 -7.02
CA ARG A 38 12.44 -11.08 -8.04
C ARG A 38 12.49 -12.55 -7.70
N GLU A 39 11.37 -13.22 -7.85
CA GLU A 39 11.31 -14.66 -7.72
C GLU A 39 10.24 -15.25 -8.65
N PRO A 40 10.31 -16.57 -8.95
CA PRO A 40 9.27 -17.22 -9.72
C PRO A 40 7.91 -17.12 -9.02
N THR A 41 6.85 -16.81 -9.78
CA THR A 41 5.50 -16.79 -9.25
C THR A 41 5.06 -18.22 -8.91
N ARG A 42 4.69 -18.45 -7.65
CA ARG A 42 4.47 -19.80 -7.10
C ARG A 42 3.03 -20.28 -7.15
N MET A 43 2.10 -19.38 -7.43
CA MET A 43 0.67 -19.69 -7.47
C MET A 43 0.03 -19.25 -8.78
N PRO A 44 -0.95 -19.99 -9.33
CA PRO A 44 -1.76 -19.50 -10.43
C PRO A 44 -2.61 -18.31 -9.98
N TYR A 45 -3.05 -17.49 -10.93
CA TYR A 45 -3.99 -16.42 -10.65
C TYR A 45 -5.34 -17.00 -10.26
N VAL A 46 -5.81 -16.64 -9.05
CA VAL A 46 -7.14 -16.95 -8.55
C VAL A 46 -7.79 -15.63 -8.12
N PRO A 47 -8.93 -15.22 -8.71
CA PRO A 47 -9.60 -13.99 -8.33
C PRO A 47 -9.86 -13.92 -6.82
N GLY A 48 -9.55 -12.76 -6.21
CA GLY A 48 -9.66 -12.54 -4.77
C GLY A 48 -8.51 -13.10 -3.92
N LEU A 49 -7.55 -13.80 -4.52
CA LEU A 49 -6.37 -14.34 -3.83
C LEU A 49 -5.05 -13.78 -4.38
N LEU A 50 -5.08 -12.62 -5.00
CA LEU A 50 -3.89 -12.01 -5.62
C LEU A 50 -2.76 -11.79 -4.61
N SER A 51 -3.07 -11.36 -3.39
CA SER A 51 -2.07 -11.12 -2.36
C SER A 51 -1.25 -12.36 -1.99
N PHE A 52 -1.82 -13.56 -2.11
CA PHE A 52 -1.09 -14.81 -1.89
C PHE A 52 0.03 -15.04 -2.92
N ARG A 53 -0.13 -14.54 -4.14
CA ARG A 53 0.91 -14.57 -5.17
C ARG A 53 2.03 -13.57 -4.91
N GLU A 54 1.70 -12.46 -4.27
CA GLU A 54 2.59 -11.32 -4.05
C GLU A 54 3.42 -11.46 -2.75
N ILE A 55 2.87 -12.10 -1.72
CA ILE A 55 3.48 -12.17 -0.39
C ILE A 55 4.88 -12.79 -0.40
N PRO A 56 5.19 -13.90 -1.08
CA PRO A 56 6.54 -14.45 -1.06
C PRO A 56 7.61 -13.46 -1.53
N ALA A 57 7.36 -12.75 -2.62
CA ALA A 57 8.28 -11.74 -3.13
C ALA A 57 8.39 -10.53 -2.20
N ALA A 58 7.26 -10.09 -1.63
CA ALA A 58 7.23 -9.02 -0.65
C ALA A 58 8.10 -9.34 0.57
N LEU A 59 7.95 -10.53 1.15
CA LEU A 59 8.76 -10.98 2.27
C LEU A 59 10.24 -11.10 1.89
N GLY A 60 10.55 -11.61 0.70
CA GLY A 60 11.91 -11.70 0.18
C GLY A 60 12.60 -10.35 0.05
N ALA A 61 11.86 -9.28 -0.23
CA ALA A 61 12.40 -7.93 -0.27
C ALA A 61 12.77 -7.38 1.11
N PHE A 62 12.15 -7.89 2.19
CA PHE A 62 12.47 -7.49 3.56
C PHE A 62 13.73 -8.14 4.11
N GLU A 63 14.09 -9.34 3.67
CA GLU A 63 15.21 -10.09 4.23
C GLU A 63 16.55 -9.32 4.22
N PRO A 64 16.94 -8.61 3.13
CA PRO A 64 18.21 -7.91 3.09
C PRO A 64 18.20 -6.57 3.82
N LEU A 65 17.06 -6.08 4.32
CA LEU A 65 17.02 -4.79 5.02
C LEU A 65 17.90 -4.79 6.27
N SER A 66 18.71 -3.74 6.41
CA SER A 66 19.56 -3.54 7.59
C SER A 66 18.76 -3.08 8.82
N GLN A 67 17.63 -2.44 8.60
CA GLN A 67 16.77 -1.88 9.64
C GLN A 67 15.31 -2.19 9.38
N ARG A 68 14.56 -2.45 10.45
CA ARG A 68 13.12 -2.72 10.38
C ARG A 68 12.35 -1.40 10.30
N PRO A 69 11.42 -1.21 9.35
CA PRO A 69 10.57 -0.04 9.33
C PRO A 69 9.55 -0.03 10.48
N ASP A 70 9.09 1.16 10.83
CA ASP A 70 8.01 1.36 11.81
C ASP A 70 6.62 1.34 11.14
N LEU A 71 6.56 1.64 9.85
CA LEU A 71 5.35 1.74 9.04
C LEU A 71 5.66 1.35 7.60
N ILE A 72 4.72 0.67 6.96
CA ILE A 72 4.82 0.30 5.53
C ILE A 72 3.63 0.86 4.77
N MET A 73 3.89 1.61 3.70
CA MET A 73 2.88 1.97 2.70
C MET A 73 3.04 1.09 1.46
N VAL A 74 1.97 0.43 1.09
CA VAL A 74 1.96 -0.52 -0.04
C VAL A 74 1.10 0.03 -1.17
N ASP A 75 1.59 0.01 -2.39
CA ASP A 75 0.78 0.28 -3.59
C ASP A 75 -0.25 -0.85 -3.76
N GLY A 76 -1.46 -0.60 -3.34
CA GLY A 76 -2.55 -1.56 -3.32
C GLY A 76 -3.52 -1.30 -2.17
N GLN A 77 -4.29 -2.31 -1.82
CA GLN A 77 -5.36 -2.17 -0.84
C GLN A 77 -4.98 -2.77 0.52
N GLY A 78 -5.51 -2.16 1.59
CA GLY A 78 -5.60 -2.76 2.91
C GLY A 78 -6.95 -3.48 3.07
N ILE A 79 -7.76 -3.03 4.01
CA ILE A 79 -9.11 -3.60 4.21
C ILE A 79 -10.12 -3.22 3.13
N ALA A 80 -9.81 -2.25 2.25
CA ALA A 80 -10.65 -1.92 1.10
C ALA A 80 -10.60 -3.01 0.01
N HIS A 81 -10.96 -4.21 0.39
CA HIS A 81 -10.86 -5.46 -0.37
C HIS A 81 -12.12 -6.29 -0.13
N PRO A 82 -12.60 -7.08 -1.11
CA PRO A 82 -13.79 -7.92 -0.94
C PRO A 82 -13.74 -8.85 0.27
N ARG A 83 -12.56 -9.33 0.63
CA ARG A 83 -12.30 -10.19 1.79
C ARG A 83 -11.64 -9.45 2.95
N ARG A 84 -11.61 -8.11 2.94
CA ARG A 84 -10.92 -7.26 3.92
C ARG A 84 -9.44 -7.61 4.10
N LEU A 85 -8.85 -8.30 3.12
CA LEU A 85 -7.48 -8.78 3.15
C LEU A 85 -6.75 -8.46 1.83
N GLY A 86 -6.54 -7.18 1.56
CA GLY A 86 -5.66 -6.73 0.49
C GLY A 86 -4.19 -6.95 0.85
N ILE A 87 -3.31 -6.66 -0.10
CA ILE A 87 -1.87 -6.92 0.07
C ILE A 87 -1.27 -6.22 1.30
N ALA A 88 -1.68 -4.99 1.59
CA ALA A 88 -1.16 -4.27 2.75
C ALA A 88 -1.57 -4.94 4.07
N SER A 89 -2.82 -5.38 4.19
CA SER A 89 -3.30 -6.11 5.38
C SER A 89 -2.59 -7.44 5.53
N HIS A 90 -2.47 -8.19 4.45
CA HIS A 90 -1.84 -9.50 4.42
C HIS A 90 -0.35 -9.43 4.80
N LEU A 91 0.37 -8.48 4.21
CA LEU A 91 1.78 -8.25 4.54
C LEU A 91 1.97 -7.84 6.01
N GLY A 92 1.09 -6.96 6.51
CA GLY A 92 1.12 -6.53 7.90
C GLY A 92 0.92 -7.66 8.90
N LEU A 93 0.07 -8.64 8.59
CA LEU A 93 -0.09 -9.84 9.40
C LEU A 93 1.18 -10.68 9.46
N TRP A 94 1.86 -10.88 8.35
CA TRP A 94 3.11 -11.63 8.30
C TRP A 94 4.25 -10.96 9.05
N LEU A 95 4.39 -9.64 8.91
CA LEU A 95 5.49 -8.89 9.50
C LEU A 95 5.19 -8.35 10.91
N ASP A 96 3.92 -8.35 11.31
CA ASP A 96 3.42 -7.72 12.52
C ASP A 96 3.85 -6.25 12.63
N LEU A 97 3.65 -5.50 11.55
CA LEU A 97 3.94 -4.08 11.42
C LEU A 97 2.69 -3.30 11.02
N PRO A 98 2.58 -2.03 11.42
CA PRO A 98 1.58 -1.13 10.88
C PRO A 98 1.71 -1.00 9.36
N THR A 99 0.60 -1.19 8.64
CA THR A 99 0.58 -1.09 7.18
C THR A 99 -0.59 -0.26 6.70
N ILE A 100 -0.38 0.42 5.57
CA ILE A 100 -1.38 1.24 4.88
C ILE A 100 -1.40 0.84 3.41
N GLY A 101 -2.58 0.60 2.87
CA GLY A 101 -2.78 0.46 1.44
C GLY A 101 -3.02 1.82 0.78
N VAL A 102 -2.29 2.10 -0.29
CA VAL A 102 -2.43 3.30 -1.11
C VAL A 102 -2.71 2.87 -2.54
N GLY A 103 -3.99 2.71 -2.86
CA GLY A 103 -4.44 2.27 -4.18
C GLY A 103 -4.63 3.43 -5.14
N LYS A 104 -4.34 3.21 -6.42
CA LYS A 104 -4.54 4.18 -7.51
C LYS A 104 -5.94 4.09 -8.11
N SER A 105 -6.67 3.02 -7.84
CA SER A 105 -8.01 2.75 -8.34
C SER A 105 -8.88 2.05 -7.29
N ARG A 106 -10.19 2.16 -7.48
CA ARG A 106 -11.16 1.47 -6.62
C ARG A 106 -11.20 -0.02 -6.96
N LEU A 107 -11.06 -0.86 -5.93
CA LEU A 107 -11.28 -2.30 -6.05
C LEU A 107 -12.72 -2.68 -5.68
N CYS A 108 -13.25 -2.12 -4.59
CA CYS A 108 -14.63 -2.34 -4.14
C CYS A 108 -15.13 -1.11 -3.37
N GLY A 109 -16.41 -1.10 -3.05
CA GLY A 109 -17.04 -0.05 -2.29
C GLY A 109 -17.61 1.08 -3.14
N GLN A 110 -18.20 2.06 -2.46
CA GLN A 110 -18.85 3.24 -3.05
C GLN A 110 -18.40 4.50 -2.30
N PHE A 111 -18.40 5.62 -3.00
CA PHE A 111 -18.09 6.91 -2.42
C PHE A 111 -18.87 8.02 -3.11
N GLY A 112 -19.11 9.11 -2.38
CA GLY A 112 -19.71 10.33 -2.91
C GLY A 112 -18.67 11.27 -3.53
N ASP A 113 -19.03 12.55 -3.63
CA ASP A 113 -18.14 13.56 -4.19
C ASP A 113 -16.88 13.71 -3.35
N VAL A 114 -15.75 13.77 -4.03
CA VAL A 114 -14.46 14.00 -3.39
C VAL A 114 -14.15 15.49 -3.46
N PRO A 115 -13.91 16.16 -2.30
CA PRO A 115 -13.54 17.57 -2.31
C PRO A 115 -12.32 17.83 -3.19
N LEU A 116 -12.20 19.04 -3.72
CA LEU A 116 -11.16 19.41 -4.69
C LEU A 116 -9.83 19.75 -4.03
N GLU A 117 -9.84 20.15 -2.78
CA GLU A 117 -8.66 20.61 -2.04
C GLU A 117 -7.71 19.45 -1.73
N LYS A 118 -6.42 19.70 -1.88
CA LYS A 118 -5.38 18.76 -1.45
C LYS A 118 -5.53 18.38 0.03
N GLY A 119 -5.51 17.08 0.31
CA GLY A 119 -5.65 16.54 1.66
C GLY A 119 -7.08 16.26 2.09
N ALA A 120 -8.07 16.74 1.35
CA ALA A 120 -9.48 16.44 1.63
C ALA A 120 -9.86 15.04 1.14
N TRP A 121 -10.81 14.41 1.82
CA TRP A 121 -11.23 13.06 1.48
C TRP A 121 -12.71 12.81 1.79
N THR A 122 -13.25 11.77 1.21
CA THR A 122 -14.59 11.25 1.47
C THR A 122 -14.52 9.76 1.83
N PRO A 123 -15.42 9.23 2.66
CA PRO A 123 -15.40 7.82 3.02
C PRO A 123 -15.62 6.91 1.80
N LEU A 124 -14.88 5.82 1.75
CA LEU A 124 -15.16 4.67 0.91
C LEU A 124 -15.93 3.65 1.75
N THR A 125 -17.18 3.38 1.37
CA THR A 125 -18.07 2.52 2.14
C THR A 125 -18.46 1.27 1.33
N ASP A 126 -18.73 0.18 2.03
CA ASP A 126 -19.16 -1.07 1.42
C ASP A 126 -20.26 -1.73 2.27
N ARG A 127 -20.95 -2.70 1.69
CA ARG A 127 -21.86 -3.55 2.46
C ARG A 127 -21.06 -4.32 3.52
N ARG A 128 -21.68 -4.56 4.65
CA ARG A 128 -21.09 -5.41 5.69
C ARG A 128 -20.87 -6.83 5.13
N ARG A 129 -19.74 -7.43 5.51
CA ARG A 129 -19.34 -8.78 5.12
C ARG A 129 -19.07 -9.63 6.36
N GLU A 130 -18.95 -10.94 6.18
CA GLU A 130 -18.65 -11.87 7.28
C GLU A 130 -17.31 -11.61 7.92
N GLU A 131 -16.35 -11.10 7.14
CA GLU A 131 -15.01 -10.75 7.59
C GLU A 131 -14.95 -9.47 8.44
N ASP A 132 -16.01 -8.67 8.43
CA ASP A 132 -16.07 -7.45 9.24
C ASP A 132 -16.29 -7.80 10.72
N PRO A 133 -15.66 -7.06 11.65
CA PRO A 133 -15.89 -7.25 13.07
C PRO A 133 -17.38 -7.16 13.45
N ASN A 134 -17.80 -7.92 14.44
CA ASN A 134 -19.20 -7.92 14.87
C ASN A 134 -19.68 -6.56 15.39
N ASP A 135 -18.76 -5.79 15.94
CA ASP A 135 -18.98 -4.47 16.52
C ASP A 135 -18.59 -3.33 15.57
N VAL A 136 -18.39 -3.61 14.28
CA VAL A 136 -18.03 -2.57 13.30
C VAL A 136 -19.13 -1.51 13.23
N ALA A 137 -18.70 -0.24 13.24
CA ALA A 137 -19.62 0.88 13.10
C ALA A 137 -20.23 0.90 11.69
N LEU A 138 -21.55 1.07 11.63
CA LEU A 138 -22.30 1.21 10.39
C LEU A 138 -22.71 2.68 10.21
N ASP A 139 -22.72 3.13 8.96
CA ASP A 139 -23.28 4.43 8.61
C ASP A 139 -24.83 4.37 8.61
N GLU A 140 -25.48 5.50 8.33
CA GLU A 140 -26.94 5.63 8.29
C GLU A 140 -27.62 4.68 7.29
N ARG A 141 -26.86 4.16 6.32
CA ARG A 141 -27.33 3.21 5.30
C ARG A 141 -26.97 1.75 5.64
N GLY A 142 -26.45 1.50 6.85
CA GLY A 142 -26.03 0.17 7.27
C GLY A 142 -24.73 -0.32 6.56
N ARG A 143 -23.90 0.61 6.11
CA ARG A 143 -22.64 0.30 5.39
C ARG A 143 -21.44 0.51 6.29
N VAL A 144 -20.36 -0.23 6.04
CA VAL A 144 -19.08 -0.06 6.74
C VAL A 144 -18.16 0.85 5.97
N THR A 145 -17.38 1.67 6.68
CA THR A 145 -16.29 2.45 6.09
C THR A 145 -15.04 1.57 6.01
N ILE A 146 -14.55 1.37 4.80
CA ILE A 146 -13.38 0.52 4.52
C ILE A 146 -12.16 1.28 4.06
N GLY A 147 -12.29 2.58 3.79
CA GLY A 147 -11.20 3.40 3.34
C GLY A 147 -11.58 4.86 3.18
N ALA A 148 -10.67 5.61 2.62
CA ALA A 148 -10.81 7.02 2.28
C ALA A 148 -10.44 7.26 0.82
N VAL A 149 -11.27 8.02 0.12
CA VAL A 149 -10.97 8.49 -1.22
C VAL A 149 -10.36 9.89 -1.07
N LEU A 150 -9.06 9.97 -1.22
CA LEU A 150 -8.23 11.12 -0.84
C LEU A 150 -7.79 11.93 -2.05
N ARG A 151 -8.06 13.24 -2.01
CA ARG A 151 -7.49 14.18 -2.98
C ARG A 151 -6.05 14.48 -2.61
N SER A 152 -5.11 13.75 -3.18
CA SER A 152 -3.68 13.94 -2.90
C SER A 152 -3.09 15.16 -3.60
N ARG A 153 -3.73 15.58 -4.70
CA ARG A 153 -3.35 16.75 -5.48
C ARG A 153 -4.57 17.33 -6.19
N GLU A 154 -4.67 18.65 -6.27
CA GLU A 154 -5.73 19.31 -7.03
C GLU A 154 -5.67 18.94 -8.51
N GLY A 155 -6.83 18.75 -9.13
CA GLY A 155 -6.95 18.45 -10.56
C GLY A 155 -6.51 17.03 -10.96
N VAL A 156 -6.22 16.16 -10.02
CA VAL A 156 -5.76 14.78 -10.26
C VAL A 156 -6.75 13.79 -9.65
N LYS A 157 -6.92 12.62 -10.25
CA LYS A 157 -7.75 11.55 -9.71
C LYS A 157 -7.31 11.18 -8.30
N PRO A 158 -8.25 10.93 -7.37
CA PRO A 158 -7.93 10.66 -5.98
C PRO A 158 -7.22 9.31 -5.78
N LEU A 159 -6.61 9.16 -4.61
CA LEU A 159 -6.08 7.89 -4.11
C LEU A 159 -7.13 7.18 -3.24
N PHE A 160 -7.01 5.85 -3.19
CA PHE A 160 -7.82 4.99 -2.32
C PHE A 160 -6.95 4.50 -1.17
N VAL A 161 -7.11 5.15 -0.02
CA VAL A 161 -6.33 4.87 1.18
C VAL A 161 -7.14 3.97 2.10
N SER A 162 -6.57 2.86 2.52
CA SER A 162 -7.20 1.99 3.51
C SER A 162 -6.20 1.49 4.54
N PRO A 163 -6.65 1.32 5.81
CA PRO A 163 -5.78 0.72 6.81
C PRO A 163 -5.47 -0.73 6.45
N GLY A 164 -4.26 -1.15 6.75
CA GLY A 164 -3.86 -2.54 6.68
C GLY A 164 -3.92 -3.20 8.05
N HIS A 165 -2.76 -3.49 8.60
CA HIS A 165 -2.59 -4.09 9.93
C HIS A 165 -2.19 -3.02 10.94
N ARG A 166 -2.70 -3.09 12.18
CA ARG A 166 -2.37 -2.16 13.28
C ARG A 166 -2.48 -0.68 12.91
N MET A 167 -3.50 -0.33 12.17
CA MET A 167 -3.71 1.01 11.65
C MET A 167 -5.19 1.38 11.69
N SER A 168 -5.51 2.56 12.20
CA SER A 168 -6.85 3.15 12.08
C SER A 168 -7.00 3.87 10.73
N LEU A 169 -8.24 4.11 10.29
CA LEU A 169 -8.49 4.87 9.07
C LEU A 169 -7.94 6.30 9.18
N ASP A 170 -8.23 6.99 10.27
CA ASP A 170 -7.73 8.36 10.48
C ASP A 170 -6.21 8.41 10.53
N GLY A 171 -5.58 7.41 11.17
CA GLY A 171 -4.12 7.27 11.17
C GLY A 171 -3.55 7.03 9.78
N ALA A 172 -4.19 6.18 8.99
CA ALA A 172 -3.78 5.92 7.62
C ALA A 172 -3.83 7.17 6.74
N VAL A 173 -4.92 7.91 6.80
CA VAL A 173 -5.08 9.18 6.07
C VAL A 173 -4.04 10.21 6.52
N ASP A 174 -3.87 10.39 7.82
CA ASP A 174 -2.90 11.35 8.38
C ASP A 174 -1.47 11.04 7.91
N TRP A 175 -1.04 9.79 7.98
CA TRP A 175 0.28 9.39 7.52
C TRP A 175 0.48 9.59 6.02
N VAL A 176 -0.52 9.25 5.20
CA VAL A 176 -0.44 9.48 3.75
C VAL A 176 -0.33 10.98 3.46
N VAL A 177 -1.15 11.81 4.08
CA VAL A 177 -1.13 13.27 3.89
C VAL A 177 0.23 13.86 4.28
N ARG A 178 0.81 13.44 5.41
CA ARG A 178 2.13 13.88 5.84
C ARG A 178 3.26 13.49 4.88
N CYS A 179 3.09 12.40 4.14
CA CYS A 179 4.07 11.94 3.17
C CYS A 179 3.84 12.48 1.75
N LEU A 180 2.79 13.28 1.52
CA LEU A 180 2.53 13.90 0.22
C LEU A 180 3.56 14.99 -0.09
N GLY A 181 4.09 14.93 -1.31
CA GLY A 181 4.92 15.99 -1.87
C GLY A 181 4.20 16.75 -2.97
N LYS A 182 4.86 16.96 -4.08
CA LYS A 182 4.34 17.68 -5.25
C LYS A 182 3.63 16.77 -6.27
N THR A 183 3.65 15.47 -6.06
CA THR A 183 3.09 14.47 -6.97
C THR A 183 1.82 13.84 -6.41
N LYS A 184 1.15 13.04 -7.23
CA LYS A 184 -0.05 12.31 -6.82
C LYS A 184 0.21 11.33 -5.66
N LEU A 185 1.31 10.57 -5.72
CA LEU A 185 1.63 9.54 -4.74
C LEU A 185 2.37 10.13 -3.54
N PRO A 186 2.15 9.60 -2.32
CA PRO A 186 3.02 9.89 -1.19
C PRO A 186 4.43 9.35 -1.46
N GLU A 187 5.43 10.00 -0.89
CA GLU A 187 6.85 9.70 -1.19
C GLU A 187 7.24 8.21 -1.06
N PRO A 188 6.80 7.46 -0.03
CA PRO A 188 7.17 6.05 0.06
C PRO A 188 6.71 5.22 -1.15
N THR A 189 5.45 5.33 -1.55
CA THR A 189 4.94 4.59 -2.71
C THR A 189 5.41 5.18 -4.03
N ARG A 190 5.63 6.50 -4.10
CA ARG A 190 6.21 7.13 -5.29
C ARG A 190 7.60 6.60 -5.62
N LEU A 191 8.46 6.51 -4.61
CA LEU A 191 9.83 6.02 -4.80
C LEU A 191 9.86 4.51 -5.08
N ALA A 192 8.97 3.73 -4.45
CA ALA A 192 8.82 2.31 -4.76
C ALA A 192 8.32 2.08 -6.19
N ASP A 193 7.32 2.83 -6.65
CA ASP A 193 6.82 2.80 -8.04
C ASP A 193 7.92 3.15 -9.04
N ARG A 194 8.68 4.20 -8.77
CA ARG A 194 9.82 4.60 -9.59
C ARG A 194 10.89 3.52 -9.65
N LEU A 195 11.23 2.89 -8.54
CA LEU A 195 12.19 1.80 -8.48
C LEU A 195 11.68 0.59 -9.27
N ALA A 196 10.40 0.24 -9.14
CA ALA A 196 9.76 -0.85 -9.85
C ALA A 196 9.75 -0.66 -11.37
N SER A 197 9.60 0.57 -11.85
CA SER A 197 9.50 0.89 -13.27
C SER A 197 10.85 1.00 -14.00
N ARG A 198 11.98 0.89 -13.29
CA ARG A 198 13.31 0.86 -13.91
C ARG A 198 13.52 -0.46 -14.63
N ARG A 199 13.26 -0.48 -15.94
CA ARG A 199 13.49 -1.66 -16.79
C ARG A 199 15.01 -1.97 -16.87
N GLY A 200 15.38 -3.23 -16.59
CA GLY A 200 16.72 -3.73 -16.82
C GLY A 200 17.78 -3.38 -15.78
N SER A 201 17.42 -2.79 -14.64
CA SER A 201 18.35 -2.71 -13.52
C SER A 201 18.48 -4.11 -12.90
N VAL A 202 19.66 -4.70 -13.03
CA VAL A 202 20.05 -5.90 -12.29
C VAL A 202 19.75 -5.67 -10.81
N ALA A 203 19.17 -6.67 -10.14
CA ALA A 203 18.95 -6.66 -8.71
C ALA A 203 20.26 -6.28 -8.01
N THR A 204 20.39 -5.04 -7.61
CA THR A 204 21.51 -4.59 -6.81
C THR A 204 20.97 -4.40 -5.40
N THR A 205 21.36 -5.31 -4.53
CA THR A 205 21.35 -5.06 -3.10
C THR A 205 22.38 -3.94 -2.90
N GLY A 206 21.94 -2.70 -2.98
CA GLY A 206 22.84 -1.54 -2.92
C GLY A 206 22.46 -0.69 -1.71
N GLN A 207 23.25 -0.79 -0.64
CA GLN A 207 23.41 0.30 0.28
C GLN A 207 23.92 1.50 -0.53
N LEU A 208 23.23 2.63 -0.49
CA LEU A 208 23.81 3.87 -0.97
C LEU A 208 25.02 4.19 -0.08
N PRO A 209 26.16 4.57 -0.67
CA PRO A 209 27.29 5.05 0.13
C PRO A 209 26.82 6.28 0.93
N LEU A 210 27.21 6.33 2.19
CA LEU A 210 27.04 7.45 3.11
C LEU A 210 27.71 8.70 2.57
#